data_510d3f5dd7dfeb94f11b2a322c3a6391
#
_entry.id   510d3f5dd7dfeb94f11b2a322c3a6391
#
_cell.length_a   1.000
_cell.length_b   1.000
_cell.length_c   1.000
_cell.angle_alpha   90.00
_cell.angle_beta   90.00
_cell.angle_gamma   90.00
#
_symmetry.space_group_name_H-M   'P 1'
#
loop_
_entity.id
_entity.type
_entity.pdbx_description
1 polymer ?
#
loop_
_entity_poly.entity_id
_entity_poly.type
_entity_poly.pdbx_seq_one_letter_code
_entity_poly.pdbx_strand_id
1 'polypeptide(L)'
;MLRPILCLVATAFTFTAHANALQGNPELGKVKSPSCVFCHGTSGVAANNAYPHLAGQNEQYLFDSMKSYQNGQRTGPLADMMQAQLQRLNDQDLRDVAAYYAQQTR
;
A
#
# COMPACT_ATOMS: atom_id res chain seq x y z
N MET A 1 -31.88 59.70 -17.55
CA MET A 1 -30.74 58.88 -18.02
C MET A 1 -30.41 57.84 -16.93
N LEU A 2 -30.88 56.60 -17.07
CA LEU A 2 -30.55 55.50 -16.17
C LEU A 2 -29.26 54.82 -16.70
N ARG A 3 -28.23 54.75 -15.85
CA ARG A 3 -27.01 53.99 -16.10
C ARG A 3 -27.23 52.55 -15.61
N PRO A 4 -27.00 51.50 -16.42
CA PRO A 4 -27.06 50.15 -15.93
C PRO A 4 -25.81 49.83 -15.11
N ILE A 5 -26.01 49.37 -13.89
CA ILE A 5 -24.96 48.83 -13.02
C ILE A 5 -24.69 47.37 -13.48
N LEU A 6 -23.55 47.17 -14.07
CA LEU A 6 -23.09 45.84 -14.48
C LEU A 6 -22.52 45.12 -13.25
N CYS A 7 -23.30 44.20 -12.65
CA CYS A 7 -22.81 43.33 -11.59
C CYS A 7 -21.90 42.24 -12.20
N LEU A 8 -20.61 42.37 -11.99
CA LEU A 8 -19.65 41.31 -12.28
C LEU A 8 -19.79 40.22 -11.21
N VAL A 9 -20.35 39.08 -11.58
CA VAL A 9 -20.34 37.88 -10.72
C VAL A 9 -19.02 37.18 -10.92
N ALA A 10 -18.12 37.31 -9.95
CA ALA A 10 -16.87 36.58 -9.91
C ALA A 10 -17.17 35.14 -9.41
N THR A 11 -17.19 34.17 -10.30
CA THR A 11 -17.24 32.75 -9.95
C THR A 11 -15.87 32.31 -9.45
N ALA A 12 -15.73 32.15 -8.14
CA ALA A 12 -14.55 31.55 -7.55
C ALA A 12 -14.55 30.04 -7.82
N PHE A 13 -13.65 29.59 -8.70
CA PHE A 13 -13.36 28.15 -8.84
C PHE A 13 -12.54 27.71 -7.63
N THR A 14 -13.17 26.99 -6.72
CA THR A 14 -12.45 26.30 -5.64
C THR A 14 -11.83 25.03 -6.21
N PHE A 15 -10.52 25.04 -6.40
CA PHE A 15 -9.75 23.82 -6.62
C PHE A 15 -9.69 23.04 -5.31
N THR A 16 -10.47 21.97 -5.19
CA THR A 16 -10.25 20.99 -4.14
C THR A 16 -9.04 20.16 -4.52
N ALA A 17 -7.91 20.42 -3.88
CA ALA A 17 -6.75 19.53 -3.95
C ALA A 17 -7.14 18.22 -3.24
N HIS A 18 -7.46 17.19 -4.02
CA HIS A 18 -7.55 15.83 -3.50
C HIS A 18 -6.12 15.40 -3.18
N ALA A 19 -5.82 15.20 -1.89
CA ALA A 19 -4.62 14.49 -1.50
C ALA A 19 -4.76 13.07 -2.07
N ASN A 20 -4.04 12.78 -3.17
CA ASN A 20 -3.95 11.42 -3.68
C ASN A 20 -3.32 10.56 -2.60
N ALA A 21 -4.10 9.63 -2.02
CA ALA A 21 -3.53 8.56 -1.23
C ALA A 21 -2.44 7.90 -2.09
N LEU A 22 -1.26 7.65 -1.48
CA LEU A 22 -0.15 7.00 -2.17
C LEU A 22 -0.66 5.70 -2.80
N GLN A 23 -0.62 5.62 -4.13
CA GLN A 23 -1.03 4.44 -4.87
C GLN A 23 0.16 3.51 -5.03
N GLY A 24 -0.04 2.20 -4.85
CA GLY A 24 0.99 1.19 -5.06
C GLY A 24 1.25 0.93 -6.55
N ASN A 25 2.52 0.70 -6.87
CA ASN A 25 2.96 0.27 -8.19
C ASN A 25 3.39 -1.21 -8.12
N PRO A 26 2.65 -2.14 -8.74
CA PRO A 26 2.93 -3.57 -8.63
C PRO A 26 4.26 -3.99 -9.26
N GLU A 27 4.72 -3.32 -10.30
CA GLU A 27 6.01 -3.61 -10.93
C GLU A 27 7.18 -3.25 -10.02
N LEU A 28 7.09 -2.10 -9.35
CA LEU A 28 8.06 -1.72 -8.32
C LEU A 28 7.95 -2.65 -7.11
N GLY A 29 6.75 -3.08 -6.74
CA GLY A 29 6.54 -4.04 -5.66
C GLY A 29 7.25 -5.36 -5.91
N LYS A 30 7.23 -5.86 -7.14
CA LYS A 30 8.00 -7.05 -7.55
C LYS A 30 9.50 -6.86 -7.30
N VAL A 31 10.04 -5.71 -7.67
CA VAL A 31 11.46 -5.39 -7.47
C VAL A 31 11.81 -5.27 -5.98
N LYS A 32 10.88 -4.82 -5.15
CA LYS A 32 11.07 -4.58 -3.72
C LYS A 32 10.81 -5.80 -2.83
N SER A 33 10.36 -6.93 -3.40
CA SER A 33 9.94 -8.13 -2.65
C SER A 33 10.85 -9.36 -2.72
N PRO A 34 12.14 -9.33 -3.14
CA PRO A 34 12.94 -10.54 -3.26
C PRO A 34 13.08 -11.32 -1.95
N SER A 35 13.18 -10.64 -0.80
CA SER A 35 13.31 -11.31 0.50
C SER A 35 11.99 -11.93 0.99
N CYS A 36 10.86 -11.51 0.48
CA CYS A 36 9.55 -12.06 0.83
C CYS A 36 9.36 -13.48 0.29
N VAL A 37 10.00 -13.79 -0.81
CA VAL A 37 9.86 -15.05 -1.56
C VAL A 37 10.26 -16.27 -0.72
N PHE A 38 11.26 -16.16 0.15
CA PHE A 38 11.75 -17.28 0.95
C PHE A 38 10.67 -17.89 1.85
N CYS A 39 9.76 -17.07 2.37
CA CYS A 39 8.70 -17.50 3.26
C CYS A 39 7.33 -17.54 2.57
N HIS A 40 7.05 -16.55 1.71
CA HIS A 40 5.72 -16.38 1.10
C HIS A 40 5.59 -16.98 -0.31
N GLY A 41 6.67 -17.57 -0.85
CA GLY A 41 6.68 -18.17 -2.18
C GLY A 41 6.94 -17.15 -3.30
N THR A 42 7.28 -17.66 -4.48
CA THR A 42 7.72 -16.86 -5.63
C THR A 42 6.61 -15.92 -6.13
N SER A 43 5.35 -16.35 -6.01
CA SER A 43 4.18 -15.56 -6.42
C SER A 43 3.22 -15.26 -5.26
N GLY A 44 3.70 -15.37 -4.04
CA GLY A 44 2.87 -15.13 -2.85
C GLY A 44 2.04 -16.33 -2.41
N VAL A 45 2.37 -17.54 -2.89
CA VAL A 45 1.80 -18.80 -2.40
C VAL A 45 2.88 -19.51 -1.60
N ALA A 46 2.72 -19.53 -0.28
CA ALA A 46 3.69 -20.14 0.63
C ALA A 46 3.63 -21.66 0.54
N ALA A 47 4.81 -22.30 0.47
CA ALA A 47 4.92 -23.76 0.51
C ALA A 47 4.78 -24.32 1.93
N ASN A 48 5.17 -23.52 2.93
CA ASN A 48 5.09 -23.89 4.34
C ASN A 48 3.85 -23.25 4.99
N ASN A 49 3.02 -24.07 5.65
CA ASN A 49 1.79 -23.62 6.30
C ASN A 49 2.02 -22.65 7.48
N ALA A 50 3.25 -22.53 7.99
CA ALA A 50 3.59 -21.54 9.01
C ALA A 50 3.53 -20.10 8.48
N TYR A 51 3.61 -19.93 7.17
CA TYR A 51 3.59 -18.61 6.51
C TYR A 51 2.31 -18.43 5.71
N PRO A 52 1.69 -17.24 5.77
CA PRO A 52 0.45 -17.01 5.03
C PRO A 52 0.70 -16.81 3.54
N HIS A 53 -0.30 -17.20 2.74
CA HIS A 53 -0.36 -16.79 1.36
C HIS A 53 -0.65 -15.29 1.26
N LEU A 54 0.05 -14.60 0.36
CA LEU A 54 -0.16 -13.18 0.07
C LEU A 54 -0.90 -12.98 -1.25
N ALA A 55 -0.81 -13.95 -2.17
CA ALA A 55 -1.39 -13.89 -3.50
C ALA A 55 -2.90 -13.66 -3.46
N GLY A 56 -3.37 -12.63 -4.17
CA GLY A 56 -4.78 -12.30 -4.30
C GLY A 56 -5.43 -11.74 -3.03
N GLN A 57 -4.64 -11.41 -2.00
CA GLN A 57 -5.15 -10.75 -0.82
C GLN A 57 -5.51 -9.30 -1.12
N ASN A 58 -6.45 -8.73 -0.37
CA ASN A 58 -6.83 -7.33 -0.50
C ASN A 58 -5.62 -6.40 -0.30
N GLU A 59 -5.40 -5.48 -1.25
CA GLU A 59 -4.23 -4.59 -1.25
C GLU A 59 -4.14 -3.73 0.00
N GLN A 60 -5.25 -3.12 0.42
CA GLN A 60 -5.27 -2.29 1.63
C GLN A 60 -4.99 -3.12 2.88
N TYR A 61 -5.54 -4.34 2.95
CA TYR A 61 -5.28 -5.25 4.06
C TYR A 61 -3.79 -5.64 4.13
N LEU A 62 -3.15 -5.91 3.00
CA LEU A 62 -1.71 -6.21 2.95
C LEU A 62 -0.89 -5.03 3.47
N PHE A 63 -1.20 -3.82 3.02
CA PHE A 63 -0.53 -2.62 3.50
C PHE A 63 -0.71 -2.43 5.02
N ASP A 64 -1.93 -2.47 5.51
CA ASP A 64 -2.23 -2.29 6.94
C ASP A 64 -1.58 -3.37 7.80
N SER A 65 -1.53 -4.61 7.31
CA SER A 65 -0.85 -5.72 7.99
C SER A 65 0.65 -5.48 8.11
N MET A 66 1.31 -5.04 7.05
CA MET A 66 2.73 -4.68 7.08
C MET A 66 2.99 -3.50 8.04
N LYS A 67 2.13 -2.49 8.05
CA LYS A 67 2.22 -1.39 9.02
C LYS A 67 2.07 -1.89 10.46
N SER A 68 1.16 -2.82 10.71
CA SER A 68 0.95 -3.40 12.03
C SER A 68 2.18 -4.15 12.53
N TYR A 69 2.90 -4.86 11.66
CA TYR A 69 4.19 -5.45 12.01
C TYR A 69 5.25 -4.39 12.30
N GLN A 70 5.40 -3.38 11.46
CA GLN A 70 6.37 -2.31 11.68
C GLN A 70 6.17 -1.59 13.00
N ASN A 71 4.91 -1.38 13.38
CA ASN A 71 4.53 -0.65 14.59
C ASN A 71 4.53 -1.52 15.86
N GLY A 72 4.91 -2.81 15.76
CA GLY A 72 4.93 -3.72 16.90
C GLY A 72 3.55 -4.12 17.42
N GLN A 73 2.49 -3.91 16.65
CA GLN A 73 1.12 -4.27 17.03
C GLN A 73 0.86 -5.78 16.95
N ARG A 74 1.64 -6.50 16.16
CA ARG A 74 1.67 -7.96 16.10
C ARG A 74 2.88 -8.47 16.84
N THR A 75 2.70 -9.52 17.64
CA THR A 75 3.71 -10.07 18.54
C THR A 75 3.92 -11.55 18.29
N GLY A 76 5.04 -12.07 18.79
CA GLY A 76 5.44 -13.46 18.66
C GLY A 76 6.64 -13.66 17.74
N PRO A 77 7.28 -14.84 17.73
CA PRO A 77 8.54 -15.08 16.99
C PRO A 77 8.44 -14.80 15.48
N LEU A 78 7.35 -15.20 14.83
CA LEU A 78 7.14 -14.96 13.42
C LEU A 78 6.81 -13.48 13.14
N ALA A 79 6.12 -12.81 14.06
CA ALA A 79 5.86 -11.39 13.96
C ALA A 79 7.14 -10.55 14.09
N ASP A 80 8.05 -10.96 14.96
CA ASP A 80 9.36 -10.31 15.13
C ASP A 80 10.21 -10.46 13.86
N MET A 81 10.18 -11.62 13.21
CA MET A 81 10.84 -11.83 11.92
C MET A 81 10.27 -10.91 10.84
N MET A 82 8.93 -10.81 10.75
CA MET A 82 8.28 -9.91 9.79
C MET A 82 8.59 -8.45 10.08
N GLN A 83 8.59 -8.03 11.33
CA GLN A 83 8.98 -6.68 11.72
C GLN A 83 10.39 -6.36 11.24
N ALA A 84 11.35 -7.27 11.45
CA ALA A 84 12.74 -7.10 11.01
C ALA A 84 12.85 -6.96 9.48
N GLN A 85 12.10 -7.76 8.72
CA GLN A 85 12.10 -7.69 7.26
C GLN A 85 11.55 -6.36 6.72
N LEU A 86 10.59 -5.76 7.43
CA LEU A 86 9.89 -4.57 6.97
C LEU A 86 10.54 -3.25 7.40
N GLN A 87 11.52 -3.26 8.31
CA GLN A 87 12.10 -2.05 8.92
C GLN A 87 12.70 -1.07 7.89
N ARG A 88 13.21 -1.57 6.77
CA ARG A 88 13.86 -0.74 5.75
C ARG A 88 12.89 -0.18 4.70
N LEU A 89 11.63 -0.59 4.74
CA LEU A 89 10.63 -0.19 3.76
C LEU A 89 9.84 1.02 4.26
N ASN A 90 9.72 2.03 3.42
CA ASN A 90 8.85 3.17 3.69
C ASN A 90 7.40 2.87 3.24
N ASP A 91 6.48 3.80 3.50
CA ASP A 91 5.06 3.60 3.18
C ASP A 91 4.81 3.39 1.68
N GLN A 92 5.56 4.06 0.81
CA GLN A 92 5.46 3.84 -0.63
C GLN A 92 5.93 2.43 -1.02
N ASP A 93 7.03 1.96 -0.44
CA ASP A 93 7.52 0.60 -0.66
C ASP A 93 6.49 -0.44 -0.24
N LEU A 94 5.85 -0.25 0.91
CA LEU A 94 4.77 -1.13 1.39
C LEU A 94 3.55 -1.09 0.46
N ARG A 95 3.18 0.08 -0.06
CA ARG A 95 2.10 0.22 -1.05
C ARG A 95 2.41 -0.56 -2.32
N ASP A 96 3.64 -0.45 -2.81
CA ASP A 96 4.08 -1.13 -4.04
C ASP A 96 4.07 -2.65 -3.85
N VAL A 97 4.60 -3.15 -2.74
CA VAL A 97 4.60 -4.58 -2.40
C VAL A 97 3.18 -5.11 -2.24
N ALA A 98 2.30 -4.37 -1.55
CA ALA A 98 0.89 -4.74 -1.41
C ALA A 98 0.18 -4.84 -2.77
N ALA A 99 0.40 -3.88 -3.66
CA ALA A 99 -0.15 -3.88 -5.01
C ALA A 99 0.34 -5.09 -5.82
N TYR A 100 1.62 -5.45 -5.70
CA TYR A 100 2.19 -6.62 -6.38
C TYR A 100 1.51 -7.92 -5.95
N TYR A 101 1.44 -8.20 -4.66
CA TYR A 101 0.85 -9.45 -4.17
C TYR A 101 -0.67 -9.50 -4.35
N ALA A 102 -1.36 -8.39 -4.25
CA ALA A 102 -2.81 -8.35 -4.48
C ALA A 102 -3.21 -8.81 -5.89
N GLN A 103 -2.36 -8.62 -6.88
CA GLN A 103 -2.60 -9.02 -8.28
C GLN A 103 -2.22 -10.47 -8.59
N GLN A 104 -1.50 -11.15 -7.71
CA GLN A 104 -1.11 -12.53 -7.93
C GLN A 104 -2.32 -13.46 -7.81
N THR A 105 -2.31 -14.53 -8.59
CA THR A 105 -3.34 -15.56 -8.54
C THR A 105 -2.90 -16.75 -7.69
N ARG A 106 -3.85 -17.38 -7.01
CA ARG A 106 -3.65 -18.63 -6.26
C ARG A 106 -3.90 -19.82 -7.15
#